data_3cabf038656aefcba5f0469c7c9b5259
#
_entry.id   3cabf038656aefcba5f0469c7c9b5259
#
_cell.length_a   1.000
_cell.length_b   1.000
_cell.length_c   1.000
_cell.angle_alpha   90.00
_cell.angle_beta   90.00
_cell.angle_gamma   90.00
#
_symmetry.space_group_name_H-M   'P 1'
#
loop_
_entity.id
_entity.type
_entity.pdbx_description
1 polymer ?
#
loop_
_entity_poly.entity_id
_entity_poly.type
_entity_poly.pdbx_seq_one_letter_code
_entity_poly.pdbx_strand_id
1 'polypeptide(L)'
;PETNQEYLKGKPYTSCGELAAYYRIQVAADEEGTASVAVTESMMQMWGITKEQLHKDAMQAAHARSPVCLYDMEEVMAESIFSVKPENLFNREEPLDIGFVPIYILTNQDKLNGASVSAQEGVLEKVAELLGTNYYVLPSSIHELLILPDNGSMQLSELEAMVREVN
;
A
#
# COMPACT_ATOMS: atom_id res chain seq x y z
N PRO A 1 -6.54 -8.76 -9.89
CA PRO A 1 -7.06 -10.03 -9.32
C PRO A 1 -7.10 -11.17 -10.34
N GLU A 2 -7.42 -10.88 -11.62
CA GLU A 2 -7.58 -11.96 -12.64
C GLU A 2 -6.31 -12.78 -12.85
N THR A 3 -5.14 -12.14 -12.82
CA THR A 3 -3.83 -12.80 -13.01
C THR A 3 -3.38 -13.62 -11.82
N ASN A 4 -3.93 -13.39 -10.63
CA ASN A 4 -3.50 -14.01 -9.36
C ASN A 4 -4.59 -14.91 -8.73
N GLN A 5 -5.64 -15.28 -9.46
CA GLN A 5 -6.74 -16.08 -8.94
C GLN A 5 -6.29 -17.44 -8.40
N GLU A 6 -5.34 -18.08 -9.07
CA GLU A 6 -4.82 -19.38 -8.62
C GLU A 6 -4.05 -19.25 -7.30
N TYR A 7 -3.30 -18.17 -7.12
CA TYR A 7 -2.59 -17.87 -5.85
C TYR A 7 -3.56 -17.63 -4.70
N LEU A 8 -4.70 -17.00 -4.95
CA LEU A 8 -5.72 -16.67 -3.95
C LEU A 8 -6.63 -17.85 -3.60
N LYS A 9 -6.56 -18.96 -4.33
CA LYS A 9 -7.41 -20.12 -4.09
C LYS A 9 -7.26 -20.68 -2.67
N GLY A 10 -8.37 -20.80 -1.95
CA GLY A 10 -8.41 -21.27 -0.56
C GLY A 10 -7.88 -20.27 0.47
N LYS A 11 -7.65 -19.03 0.06
CA LYS A 11 -7.26 -17.92 0.95
C LYS A 11 -8.36 -16.87 0.97
N PRO A 12 -8.80 -16.40 2.14
CA PRO A 12 -9.70 -15.27 2.22
C PRO A 12 -8.99 -14.01 1.71
N TYR A 13 -9.71 -13.21 0.95
CA TYR A 13 -9.22 -11.91 0.48
C TYR A 13 -10.33 -10.88 0.41
N THR A 14 -9.97 -9.61 0.46
CA THR A 14 -10.86 -8.45 0.26
C THR A 14 -10.42 -7.72 -1.00
N SER A 15 -11.38 -7.41 -1.88
CA SER A 15 -11.10 -6.61 -3.08
C SER A 15 -10.96 -5.14 -2.73
N CYS A 16 -9.90 -4.52 -3.23
CA CYS A 16 -9.60 -3.10 -3.10
C CYS A 16 -9.41 -2.54 -4.53
N GLY A 17 -10.50 -2.14 -5.18
CA GLY A 17 -10.50 -1.85 -6.61
C GLY A 17 -10.07 -3.07 -7.42
N GLU A 18 -9.03 -2.93 -8.23
CA GLU A 18 -8.44 -4.03 -9.02
C GLU A 18 -7.43 -4.87 -8.23
N LEU A 19 -7.10 -4.48 -7.01
CA LEU A 19 -6.20 -5.21 -6.12
C LEU A 19 -6.97 -6.17 -5.22
N ALA A 20 -6.27 -7.15 -4.67
CA ALA A 20 -6.78 -8.07 -3.66
C ALA A 20 -5.87 -8.09 -2.45
N ALA A 21 -6.40 -7.70 -1.29
CA ALA A 21 -5.73 -7.82 -0.02
C ALA A 21 -6.00 -9.21 0.59
N TYR A 22 -4.99 -10.05 0.72
CA TYR A 22 -5.05 -11.32 1.42
C TYR A 22 -4.34 -11.22 2.77
N TYR A 23 -4.63 -12.11 3.70
CA TYR A 23 -4.21 -11.98 5.08
C TYR A 23 -3.05 -12.91 5.41
N ARG A 24 -2.13 -12.43 6.23
CA ARG A 24 -0.99 -13.20 6.73
C ARG A 24 -0.85 -13.03 8.24
N ILE A 25 -0.46 -14.10 8.91
CA ILE A 25 -0.07 -14.09 10.32
C ILE A 25 1.45 -14.05 10.37
N GLN A 26 1.99 -13.08 11.07
CA GLN A 26 3.40 -13.08 11.38
C GLN A 26 3.66 -14.04 12.53
N VAL A 27 4.53 -15.04 12.29
CA VAL A 27 4.86 -16.07 13.25
C VAL A 27 6.20 -15.82 13.95
N ALA A 28 7.09 -15.08 13.30
CA ALA A 28 8.35 -14.64 13.89
C ALA A 28 8.82 -13.33 13.22
N ALA A 29 9.57 -12.54 13.99
CA ALA A 29 10.33 -11.41 13.49
C ALA A 29 11.60 -11.29 14.33
N ASP A 30 12.75 -11.35 13.68
CA ASP A 30 14.07 -11.17 14.27
C ASP A 30 14.96 -10.37 13.33
N GLU A 31 16.25 -10.23 13.69
CA GLU A 31 17.22 -9.50 12.89
C GLU A 31 17.49 -10.14 11.51
N GLU A 32 17.16 -11.42 11.33
CA GLU A 32 17.35 -12.16 10.09
C GLU A 32 16.16 -12.03 9.14
N GLY A 33 14.99 -11.59 9.65
CA GLY A 33 13.80 -11.34 8.84
C GLY A 33 12.46 -11.58 9.52
N THR A 34 11.42 -11.61 8.70
CA THR A 34 10.04 -11.84 9.14
C THR A 34 9.46 -13.10 8.50
N ALA A 35 9.11 -14.08 9.33
CA ALA A 35 8.36 -15.25 8.89
C ALA A 35 6.85 -15.01 9.03
N SER A 36 6.10 -15.31 7.98
CA SER A 36 4.65 -15.18 8.00
C SER A 36 3.97 -16.29 7.21
N VAL A 37 2.75 -16.64 7.61
CA VAL A 37 1.92 -17.68 7.00
C VAL A 37 0.64 -17.05 6.46
N ALA A 38 0.24 -17.39 5.24
CA ALA A 38 -1.04 -16.94 4.69
C ALA A 38 -2.21 -17.59 5.44
N VAL A 39 -3.21 -16.79 5.79
CA VAL A 39 -4.46 -17.28 6.36
C VAL A 39 -5.22 -18.05 5.29
N THR A 40 -5.77 -19.20 5.66
CA THR A 40 -6.60 -20.03 4.81
C THR A 40 -8.06 -20.04 5.29
N GLU A 41 -8.98 -20.41 4.40
CA GLU A 41 -10.39 -20.57 4.77
C GLU A 41 -10.58 -21.63 5.87
N SER A 42 -9.78 -22.70 5.87
CA SER A 42 -9.81 -23.74 6.92
C SER A 42 -9.40 -23.17 8.29
N MET A 43 -8.44 -22.24 8.33
CA MET A 43 -8.05 -21.57 9.57
C MET A 43 -9.18 -20.69 10.10
N MET A 44 -9.87 -19.95 9.24
CA MET A 44 -11.04 -19.15 9.63
C MET A 44 -12.16 -20.02 10.22
N GLN A 45 -12.44 -21.16 9.59
CA GLN A 45 -13.43 -22.12 10.09
C GLN A 45 -13.05 -22.63 11.48
N MET A 46 -11.77 -22.98 11.68
CA MET A 46 -11.25 -23.44 12.96
C MET A 46 -11.38 -22.36 14.05
N TRP A 47 -11.15 -21.09 13.71
CA TRP A 47 -11.27 -19.96 14.64
C TRP A 47 -12.72 -19.50 14.85
N GLY A 48 -13.65 -19.93 14.01
CA GLY A 48 -15.06 -19.53 14.07
C GLY A 48 -15.29 -18.06 13.76
N ILE A 49 -14.46 -17.47 12.90
CA ILE A 49 -14.56 -16.05 12.50
C ILE A 49 -15.02 -15.91 11.06
N THR A 50 -15.66 -14.76 10.77
CA THR A 50 -16.04 -14.39 9.40
C THR A 50 -14.91 -13.65 8.69
N LYS A 51 -15.04 -13.49 7.36
CA LYS A 51 -14.09 -12.72 6.57
C LYS A 51 -14.07 -11.24 6.99
N GLU A 52 -15.23 -10.69 7.31
CA GLU A 52 -15.38 -9.30 7.79
C GLU A 52 -14.66 -9.10 9.12
N GLN A 53 -14.77 -10.06 10.04
CA GLN A 53 -14.05 -10.01 11.31
C GLN A 53 -12.54 -10.11 11.08
N LEU A 54 -12.10 -11.05 10.24
CA LEU A 54 -10.68 -11.19 9.88
C LEU A 54 -10.13 -9.90 9.28
N HIS A 55 -10.88 -9.27 8.36
CA HIS A 55 -10.48 -8.01 7.74
C HIS A 55 -10.32 -6.90 8.77
N LYS A 56 -11.32 -6.72 9.64
CA LYS A 56 -11.31 -5.71 10.70
C LYS A 56 -10.11 -5.90 11.63
N ASP A 57 -9.88 -7.11 12.11
CA ASP A 57 -8.78 -7.43 13.02
C ASP A 57 -7.42 -7.21 12.36
N ALA A 58 -7.28 -7.61 11.08
CA ALA A 58 -6.06 -7.41 10.31
C ALA A 58 -5.75 -5.93 10.09
N MET A 59 -6.75 -5.10 9.75
CA MET A 59 -6.57 -3.66 9.56
C MET A 59 -6.20 -2.96 10.86
N GLN A 60 -6.84 -3.32 11.96
CA GLN A 60 -6.51 -2.79 13.28
C GLN A 60 -5.09 -3.16 13.71
N ALA A 61 -4.68 -4.41 13.50
CA ALA A 61 -3.33 -4.87 13.82
C ALA A 61 -2.27 -4.20 12.93
N ALA A 62 -2.54 -4.03 11.64
CA ALA A 62 -1.65 -3.37 10.69
C ALA A 62 -1.43 -1.90 11.08
N HIS A 63 -2.51 -1.18 11.36
CA HIS A 63 -2.44 0.24 11.76
C HIS A 63 -1.66 0.43 13.08
N ALA A 64 -1.93 -0.42 14.07
CA ALA A 64 -1.25 -0.33 15.38
C ALA A 64 0.24 -0.66 15.30
N ARG A 65 0.62 -1.54 14.35
CA ARG A 65 1.98 -2.02 14.21
C ARG A 65 2.88 -1.08 13.42
N SER A 66 2.39 -0.60 12.29
CA SER A 66 3.20 0.17 11.35
C SER A 66 2.35 1.27 10.72
N PRO A 67 2.51 2.53 11.16
CA PRO A 67 1.75 3.67 10.65
C PRO A 67 1.89 3.84 9.14
N VAL A 68 0.85 4.44 8.54
CA VAL A 68 0.84 4.82 7.13
C VAL A 68 1.87 5.91 6.86
N CYS A 69 2.56 5.78 5.74
CA CYS A 69 3.52 6.76 5.26
C CYS A 69 3.24 7.12 3.80
N LEU A 70 3.35 8.41 3.51
CA LEU A 70 3.38 8.96 2.17
C LEU A 70 4.67 9.74 2.01
N TYR A 71 5.52 9.32 1.09
CA TYR A 71 6.82 9.95 0.84
C TYR A 71 6.88 10.53 -0.55
N ASP A 72 7.58 11.64 -0.72
CA ASP A 72 8.02 12.09 -2.03
C ASP A 72 9.10 11.16 -2.58
N MET A 73 8.97 10.73 -3.83
CA MET A 73 9.92 9.79 -4.44
C MET A 73 11.32 10.42 -4.59
N GLU A 74 11.41 11.72 -4.88
CA GLU A 74 12.71 12.39 -5.01
C GLU A 74 13.43 12.41 -3.66
N GLU A 75 12.71 12.64 -2.55
CA GLU A 75 13.29 12.57 -1.21
C GLU A 75 13.76 11.16 -0.85
N VAL A 76 12.99 10.12 -1.21
CA VAL A 76 13.38 8.71 -1.00
C VAL A 76 14.62 8.37 -1.81
N MET A 77 14.73 8.84 -3.05
CA MET A 77 15.93 8.67 -3.86
C MET A 77 17.13 9.43 -3.26
N ALA A 78 16.91 10.64 -2.76
CA ALA A 78 17.94 11.45 -2.11
C ALA A 78 18.42 10.81 -0.78
N GLU A 79 17.56 10.08 -0.05
CA GLU A 79 17.96 9.35 1.17
C GLU A 79 19.15 8.42 0.91
N SER A 80 19.15 7.70 -0.21
CA SER A 80 20.21 6.75 -0.56
C SER A 80 21.56 7.43 -0.87
N ILE A 81 21.52 8.71 -1.24
CA ILE A 81 22.74 9.48 -1.60
C ILE A 81 23.22 10.33 -0.43
N PHE A 82 22.30 10.99 0.25
CA PHE A 82 22.62 12.01 1.26
C PHE A 82 22.36 11.56 2.70
N SER A 83 21.76 10.37 2.90
CA SER A 83 21.38 9.83 4.22
C SER A 83 20.42 10.74 5.00
N VAL A 84 19.64 11.54 4.31
CA VAL A 84 18.58 12.38 4.88
C VAL A 84 17.26 11.63 4.78
N LYS A 85 16.62 11.36 5.92
CA LYS A 85 15.35 10.64 5.94
C LYS A 85 14.25 11.49 5.30
N PRO A 86 13.43 10.89 4.39
CA PRO A 86 12.31 11.57 3.79
C PRO A 86 11.23 11.90 4.85
N GLU A 87 10.55 13.02 4.66
CA GLU A 87 9.43 13.42 5.50
C GLU A 87 8.21 12.53 5.24
N ASN A 88 7.54 12.06 6.30
CA ASN A 88 6.25 11.41 6.16
C ASN A 88 5.15 12.46 5.96
N LEU A 89 4.77 12.68 4.70
CA LEU A 89 3.77 13.65 4.29
C LEU A 89 2.35 13.27 4.71
N PHE A 90 2.07 12.00 5.02
CA PHE A 90 0.75 11.53 5.43
C PHE A 90 0.24 12.20 6.70
N ASN A 91 1.14 12.68 7.56
CA ASN A 91 0.79 13.35 8.82
C ASN A 91 0.49 14.84 8.67
N ARG A 92 0.64 15.40 7.47
CA ARG A 92 0.32 16.82 7.22
C ARG A 92 -1.19 17.05 7.26
N GLU A 93 -1.58 18.24 7.73
CA GLU A 93 -2.96 18.71 7.74
C GLU A 93 -3.28 19.59 6.52
N GLU A 94 -2.25 20.23 5.96
CA GLU A 94 -2.38 21.13 4.82
C GLU A 94 -2.12 20.39 3.50
N PRO A 95 -2.78 20.79 2.40
CA PRO A 95 -2.51 20.27 1.08
C PRO A 95 -1.04 20.43 0.69
N LEU A 96 -0.53 19.48 -0.07
CA LEU A 96 0.83 19.51 -0.59
C LEU A 96 0.94 20.52 -1.74
N ASP A 97 2.07 21.19 -1.82
CA ASP A 97 2.43 21.94 -3.03
C ASP A 97 2.95 20.93 -4.07
N ILE A 98 2.07 20.63 -5.04
CA ILE A 98 2.35 19.62 -6.05
C ILE A 98 3.27 20.20 -7.11
N GLY A 99 4.50 19.71 -7.21
CA GLY A 99 5.45 20.07 -8.24
C GLY A 99 5.02 19.67 -9.67
N PHE A 100 5.92 19.79 -10.63
CA PHE A 100 5.59 19.61 -12.05
C PHE A 100 5.23 18.15 -12.44
N VAL A 101 5.93 17.14 -11.90
CA VAL A 101 5.66 15.71 -12.12
C VAL A 101 5.92 14.94 -10.80
N PRO A 102 5.10 15.15 -9.79
CA PRO A 102 5.33 14.53 -8.51
C PRO A 102 4.93 13.05 -8.56
N ILE A 103 5.78 12.19 -8.02
CA ILE A 103 5.47 10.79 -7.74
C ILE A 103 5.62 10.58 -6.24
N TYR A 104 4.60 10.04 -5.62
CA TYR A 104 4.66 9.72 -4.19
C TYR A 104 4.66 8.21 -3.98
N ILE A 105 5.23 7.78 -2.87
CA ILE A 105 5.27 6.39 -2.43
C ILE A 105 4.35 6.25 -1.23
N LEU A 106 3.26 5.49 -1.39
CA LEU A 106 2.36 5.12 -0.31
C LEU A 106 2.77 3.75 0.24
N THR A 107 3.12 3.71 1.50
CA THR A 107 3.61 2.51 2.19
C THR A 107 3.33 2.60 3.69
N ASN A 108 3.94 1.73 4.49
CA ASN A 108 3.98 1.82 5.94
C ASN A 108 5.40 2.14 6.44
N GLN A 109 5.52 2.45 7.73
CA GLN A 109 6.80 2.83 8.34
C GLN A 109 7.88 1.75 8.20
N ASP A 110 7.49 0.47 8.25
CA ASP A 110 8.44 -0.66 8.13
C ASP A 110 8.84 -0.95 6.69
N LYS A 111 8.18 -0.33 5.71
CA LYS A 111 8.33 -0.60 4.27
C LYS A 111 8.18 -2.10 3.94
N LEU A 112 7.38 -2.82 4.73
CA LEU A 112 7.14 -4.27 4.59
C LEU A 112 5.64 -4.56 4.42
N ASN A 113 5.26 -5.13 3.28
CA ASN A 113 3.87 -5.33 2.87
C ASN A 113 3.05 -4.02 2.91
N GLY A 114 3.71 -2.90 2.68
CA GLY A 114 3.15 -1.56 2.85
C GLY A 114 2.04 -1.21 1.85
N ALA A 115 1.96 -1.87 0.69
CA ALA A 115 0.83 -1.71 -0.23
C ALA A 115 -0.53 -1.99 0.44
N SER A 116 -0.55 -2.77 1.53
CA SER A 116 -1.76 -3.09 2.30
C SER A 116 -2.40 -1.89 2.98
N VAL A 117 -1.70 -0.76 3.13
CA VAL A 117 -2.27 0.46 3.73
C VAL A 117 -3.44 1.03 2.91
N SER A 118 -3.47 0.75 1.60
CA SER A 118 -4.59 1.15 0.73
C SER A 118 -5.91 0.46 1.06
N ALA A 119 -5.87 -0.65 1.80
CA ALA A 119 -7.06 -1.36 2.27
C ALA A 119 -7.60 -0.80 3.61
N GLN A 120 -6.87 0.12 4.25
CA GLN A 120 -7.31 0.78 5.47
C GLN A 120 -8.30 1.90 5.13
N GLU A 121 -9.38 1.97 5.90
CA GLU A 121 -10.42 2.99 5.74
C GLU A 121 -9.83 4.40 5.92
N GLY A 122 -10.21 5.33 5.03
CA GLY A 122 -9.79 6.72 5.08
C GLY A 122 -8.38 7.02 4.55
N VAL A 123 -7.56 6.01 4.23
CA VAL A 123 -6.19 6.26 3.75
C VAL A 123 -6.18 6.89 2.36
N LEU A 124 -6.92 6.33 1.42
CA LEU A 124 -6.96 6.86 0.06
C LEU A 124 -7.67 8.23 0.00
N GLU A 125 -8.70 8.42 0.81
CA GLU A 125 -9.37 9.70 0.98
C GLU A 125 -8.40 10.77 1.52
N LYS A 126 -7.61 10.44 2.54
CA LYS A 126 -6.60 11.35 3.08
C LYS A 126 -5.53 11.72 2.05
N VAL A 127 -5.11 10.77 1.22
CA VAL A 127 -4.18 11.05 0.11
C VAL A 127 -4.82 12.03 -0.88
N ALA A 128 -6.11 11.86 -1.25
CA ALA A 128 -6.82 12.81 -2.12
C ALA A 128 -6.88 14.22 -1.52
N GLU A 129 -7.15 14.33 -0.21
CA GLU A 129 -7.16 15.61 0.50
C GLU A 129 -5.79 16.28 0.48
N LEU A 130 -4.72 15.53 0.74
CA LEU A 130 -3.35 16.04 0.72
C LEU A 130 -2.91 16.52 -0.67
N LEU A 131 -3.30 15.79 -1.72
CA LEU A 131 -2.98 16.14 -3.08
C LEU A 131 -3.88 17.24 -3.67
N GLY A 132 -5.08 17.43 -3.10
CA GLY A 132 -6.07 18.40 -3.60
C GLY A 132 -6.60 18.09 -5.01
N THR A 133 -6.35 16.91 -5.55
CA THR A 133 -6.74 16.47 -6.89
C THR A 133 -6.98 14.97 -6.94
N ASN A 134 -7.57 14.48 -8.03
CA ASN A 134 -7.59 13.06 -8.34
C ASN A 134 -6.17 12.53 -8.55
N TYR A 135 -6.00 11.22 -8.44
CA TYR A 135 -4.70 10.59 -8.62
C TYR A 135 -4.84 9.15 -9.11
N TYR A 136 -3.77 8.65 -9.68
CA TYR A 136 -3.64 7.26 -10.08
C TYR A 136 -2.88 6.49 -9.00
N VAL A 137 -3.31 5.24 -8.76
CA VAL A 137 -2.61 4.30 -7.87
C VAL A 137 -1.98 3.22 -8.75
N LEU A 138 -0.66 3.17 -8.77
CA LEU A 138 0.09 2.18 -9.53
C LEU A 138 0.73 1.17 -8.58
N PRO A 139 0.41 -0.13 -8.70
CA PRO A 139 1.07 -1.15 -7.89
C PRO A 139 2.52 -1.33 -8.36
N SER A 140 3.46 -0.94 -7.51
CA SER A 140 4.91 -1.17 -7.74
C SER A 140 5.32 -2.53 -7.19
N SER A 141 4.92 -2.82 -5.96
CA SER A 141 5.21 -4.09 -5.30
C SER A 141 4.18 -4.40 -4.21
N ILE A 142 4.34 -5.52 -3.52
CA ILE A 142 3.57 -5.78 -2.29
C ILE A 142 3.97 -4.84 -1.13
N HIS A 143 5.10 -4.15 -1.26
CA HIS A 143 5.65 -3.29 -0.22
C HIS A 143 5.22 -1.84 -0.35
N GLU A 144 4.80 -1.40 -1.55
CA GLU A 144 4.48 0.00 -1.82
C GLU A 144 3.56 0.17 -3.03
N LEU A 145 2.88 1.31 -3.06
CA LEU A 145 2.10 1.80 -4.18
C LEU A 145 2.67 3.15 -4.61
N LEU A 146 2.72 3.39 -5.91
CA LEU A 146 3.02 4.71 -6.44
C LEU A 146 1.73 5.50 -6.59
N ILE A 147 1.77 6.74 -6.17
CA ILE A 147 0.67 7.70 -6.26
C ILE A 147 1.08 8.81 -7.20
N LEU A 148 0.33 8.97 -8.28
CA LEU A 148 0.57 10.00 -9.29
C LEU A 148 -0.63 10.94 -9.35
N PRO A 149 -0.47 12.22 -8.93
CA PRO A 149 -1.54 13.21 -9.06
C PRO A 149 -1.99 13.38 -10.51
N ASP A 150 -3.29 13.47 -10.72
CA ASP A 150 -3.87 13.77 -12.03
C ASP A 150 -3.86 15.27 -12.27
N ASN A 151 -2.78 15.73 -12.88
CA ASN A 151 -2.62 17.14 -13.28
C ASN A 151 -3.10 17.42 -14.72
N GLY A 152 -3.75 16.44 -15.37
CA GLY A 152 -4.25 16.54 -16.75
C GLY A 152 -3.16 16.52 -17.83
N SER A 153 -1.89 16.35 -17.46
CA SER A 153 -0.76 16.33 -18.40
C SER A 153 -0.38 14.92 -18.86
N MET A 154 -0.70 13.90 -18.09
CA MET A 154 -0.38 12.50 -18.41
C MET A 154 -1.47 11.82 -19.24
N GLN A 155 -1.07 11.16 -20.31
CA GLN A 155 -1.98 10.29 -21.07
C GLN A 155 -2.03 8.89 -20.46
N LEU A 156 -3.20 8.26 -20.55
CA LEU A 156 -3.42 6.90 -20.03
C LEU A 156 -2.40 5.88 -20.58
N SER A 157 -2.00 6.05 -21.85
CA SER A 157 -0.97 5.24 -22.50
C SER A 157 0.43 5.35 -21.88
N GLU A 158 0.76 6.50 -21.34
CA GLU A 158 2.04 6.73 -20.66
C GLU A 158 2.04 6.04 -19.29
N LEU A 159 0.91 6.12 -18.54
CA LEU A 159 0.72 5.40 -17.30
C LEU A 159 0.78 3.88 -17.48
N GLU A 160 0.14 3.35 -18.54
CA GLU A 160 0.21 1.92 -18.86
C GLU A 160 1.65 1.48 -19.19
N ALA A 161 2.43 2.33 -19.88
CA ALA A 161 3.83 2.05 -20.17
C ALA A 161 4.67 2.00 -18.88
N MET A 162 4.48 2.95 -17.97
CA MET A 162 5.16 2.97 -16.67
C MET A 162 4.85 1.71 -15.84
N VAL A 163 3.60 1.29 -15.79
CA VAL A 163 3.20 0.05 -15.06
C VAL A 163 3.88 -1.19 -15.66
N ARG A 164 4.02 -1.25 -16.99
CA ARG A 164 4.67 -2.38 -17.67
C ARG A 164 6.19 -2.40 -17.46
N GLU A 165 6.80 -1.25 -17.27
CA GLU A 165 8.24 -1.14 -17.06
C GLU A 165 8.64 -1.49 -15.62
N VAL A 166 7.74 -1.26 -14.65
CA VAL A 166 7.95 -1.55 -13.22
C VAL A 166 7.61 -3.00 -12.85
N ASN A 167 6.77 -3.70 -13.63
CA ASN A 167 6.37 -5.10 -13.42
C ASN A 167 7.02 -6.02 -14.44
#